data_364ac796fa8256b4c3bdc6de6b3beb2b
#
_entry.id   364ac796fa8256b4c3bdc6de6b3beb2b
#
_cell.length_a   1.000
_cell.length_b   1.000
_cell.length_c   1.000
_cell.angle_alpha   90.00
_cell.angle_beta   90.00
_cell.angle_gamma   90.00
#
_symmetry.space_group_name_H-M   'P 1'
#
loop_
_entity.id
_entity.type
_entity.pdbx_description
1 polymer ?
#
loop_
_entity_poly.entity_id
_entity_poly.type
_entity_poly.pdbx_seq_one_letter_code
_entity_poly.pdbx_strand_id
1 'polypeptide(L)'
;PAYTAIFEDCEYRTYEIPDGLNGILRLYQIYFRDTFYCGIPEAEAADKLLTGLKRLLNIPDADEVLLMERLQAAFETEGYHALFGRTQGYYGPYVWRDTVPTVYRVELPDGTADYTVNILKGFVFRSWMDYLTFGRYGTGGWASPDGTINCVEQAYDFESERFLVSLLKHEAQHTVDMKRFPGITPAELEYRAKLV
;
A
#
# COMPACT_ATOMS: atom_id res chain seq x y z
N PRO A 1 6.51 7.88 26.28
CA PRO A 1 6.08 6.81 25.38
C PRO A 1 6.24 7.23 23.92
N ALA A 2 6.38 6.26 22.99
CA ALA A 2 6.61 6.56 21.57
C ALA A 2 5.51 7.43 20.92
N TYR A 3 4.29 7.33 21.40
CA TYR A 3 3.17 8.17 20.97
C TYR A 3 3.43 9.66 21.26
N THR A 4 3.78 10.01 22.48
CA THR A 4 4.09 11.38 22.91
C THR A 4 5.21 11.96 22.06
N ALA A 5 6.34 11.25 21.93
CA ALA A 5 7.48 11.69 21.14
C ALA A 5 7.08 12.05 19.69
N ILE A 6 6.30 11.18 19.02
CA ILE A 6 5.92 11.37 17.61
C ILE A 6 4.86 12.46 17.45
N PHE A 7 3.78 12.43 18.24
CA PHE A 7 2.60 13.28 17.98
C PHE A 7 2.60 14.59 18.76
N GLU A 8 3.19 14.63 19.96
CA GLU A 8 3.26 15.84 20.79
C GLU A 8 4.58 16.57 20.57
N ASP A 9 5.73 15.86 20.66
CA ASP A 9 7.07 16.45 20.59
C ASP A 9 7.62 16.55 19.16
N CYS A 10 6.89 16.03 18.15
CA CYS A 10 7.28 16.05 16.73
C CYS A 10 8.60 15.33 16.42
N GLU A 11 8.96 14.32 17.21
CA GLU A 11 10.11 13.47 16.97
C GLU A 11 9.76 12.40 15.90
N TYR A 12 9.77 12.82 14.62
CA TYR A 12 9.43 11.95 13.52
C TYR A 12 10.44 10.82 13.33
N ARG A 13 9.94 9.65 12.91
CA ARG A 13 10.77 8.46 12.67
C ARG A 13 11.71 8.70 11.48
N THR A 14 12.95 8.26 11.64
CA THR A 14 13.95 8.16 10.57
C THR A 14 14.14 6.69 10.22
N TYR A 15 14.32 6.39 8.95
CA TYR A 15 14.48 5.05 8.41
C TYR A 15 15.89 4.88 7.85
N GLU A 16 16.38 3.64 7.73
CA GLU A 16 17.67 3.30 7.13
C GLU A 16 17.60 3.37 5.59
N ILE A 17 17.36 4.57 5.08
CA ILE A 17 17.28 4.96 3.67
C ILE A 17 17.96 6.31 3.49
N PRO A 18 18.29 6.74 2.23
CA PRO A 18 18.90 8.05 1.97
C PRO A 18 18.10 9.22 2.55
N ASP A 19 18.80 10.27 2.99
CA ASP A 19 18.21 11.43 3.65
C ASP A 19 17.13 12.14 2.82
N GLY A 20 17.31 12.21 1.50
CA GLY A 20 16.30 12.76 0.59
C GLY A 20 14.98 12.02 0.65
N LEU A 21 15.02 10.69 0.70
CA LEU A 21 13.83 9.83 0.84
C LEU A 21 13.22 9.93 2.24
N ASN A 22 14.05 10.04 3.29
CA ASN A 22 13.56 10.34 4.65
C ASN A 22 12.83 11.67 4.70
N GLY A 23 13.29 12.69 3.95
CA GLY A 23 12.58 13.96 3.80
C GLY A 23 11.17 13.81 3.25
N ILE A 24 10.99 12.95 2.23
CA ILE A 24 9.67 12.61 1.66
C ILE A 24 8.79 11.94 2.74
N LEU A 25 9.29 10.89 3.38
CA LEU A 25 8.51 10.15 4.41
C LEU A 25 8.17 11.02 5.62
N ARG A 26 9.01 11.99 5.96
CA ARG A 26 8.74 12.96 7.01
C ARG A 26 7.52 13.84 6.70
N LEU A 27 7.34 14.27 5.45
CA LEU A 27 6.16 15.05 5.05
C LEU A 27 4.87 14.22 5.22
N TYR A 28 4.89 12.93 4.92
CA TYR A 28 3.75 12.04 5.20
C TYR A 28 3.50 11.89 6.70
N GLN A 29 4.53 11.78 7.53
CA GLN A 29 4.37 11.71 8.98
C GLN A 29 3.76 13.00 9.56
N ILE A 30 4.14 14.17 9.03
CA ILE A 30 3.52 15.47 9.37
C ILE A 30 2.03 15.46 8.96
N TYR A 31 1.72 15.03 7.75
CA TYR A 31 0.34 14.91 7.27
C TYR A 31 -0.50 14.00 8.17
N PHE A 32 0.02 12.85 8.62
CA PHE A 32 -0.68 11.95 9.54
C PHE A 32 -0.93 12.62 10.88
N ARG A 33 0.07 13.31 11.42
CA ARG A 33 -0.07 14.06 12.66
C ARG A 33 -1.14 15.15 12.52
N ASP A 34 -1.07 15.95 11.49
CA ASP A 34 -2.00 17.04 11.23
C ASP A 34 -3.43 16.55 11.13
N THR A 35 -3.65 15.47 10.35
CA THR A 35 -4.98 14.93 10.08
C THR A 35 -5.54 14.18 11.30
N PHE A 36 -4.78 13.25 11.88
CA PHE A 36 -5.32 12.30 12.86
C PHE A 36 -5.12 12.70 14.32
N TYR A 37 -4.15 13.58 14.60
CA TYR A 37 -3.89 14.05 15.96
C TYR A 37 -4.30 15.50 16.16
N CYS A 38 -3.90 16.41 15.28
CA CYS A 38 -4.24 17.83 15.41
C CYS A 38 -5.67 18.17 14.95
N GLY A 39 -6.37 17.25 14.28
CA GLY A 39 -7.73 17.46 13.79
C GLY A 39 -7.83 18.48 12.66
N ILE A 40 -6.75 18.71 11.92
CA ILE A 40 -6.76 19.57 10.73
C ILE A 40 -7.62 18.85 9.65
N PRO A 41 -8.52 19.57 8.97
CA PRO A 41 -9.29 18.97 7.89
C PRO A 41 -8.40 18.30 6.86
N GLU A 42 -8.75 17.08 6.44
CA GLU A 42 -7.91 16.26 5.55
C GLU A 42 -7.51 17.00 4.27
N ALA A 43 -8.44 17.73 3.65
CA ALA A 43 -8.15 18.49 2.44
C ALA A 43 -7.07 19.57 2.66
N GLU A 44 -7.05 20.23 3.82
CA GLU A 44 -6.02 21.24 4.15
C GLU A 44 -4.68 20.55 4.43
N ALA A 45 -4.67 19.46 5.18
CA ALA A 45 -3.45 18.69 5.47
C ALA A 45 -2.87 18.08 4.19
N ALA A 46 -3.73 17.59 3.28
CA ALA A 46 -3.34 17.06 1.98
C ALA A 46 -2.72 18.14 1.07
N ASP A 47 -3.29 19.34 1.03
CA ASP A 47 -2.72 20.45 0.25
C ASP A 47 -1.31 20.83 0.75
N LYS A 48 -1.11 20.89 2.07
CA LYS A 48 0.21 21.10 2.67
C LYS A 48 1.21 20.00 2.31
N LEU A 49 0.77 18.74 2.36
CA LEU A 49 1.57 17.57 1.96
C LEU A 49 2.03 17.71 0.51
N LEU A 50 1.07 17.84 -0.43
CA LEU A 50 1.35 17.90 -1.86
C LEU A 50 2.25 19.09 -2.22
N THR A 51 2.00 20.27 -1.64
CA THR A 51 2.84 21.44 -1.79
C THR A 51 4.26 21.20 -1.28
N GLY A 52 4.40 20.57 -0.11
CA GLY A 52 5.69 20.21 0.46
C GLY A 52 6.48 19.23 -0.41
N LEU A 53 5.81 18.20 -0.92
CA LEU A 53 6.41 17.20 -1.82
C LEU A 53 6.86 17.81 -3.15
N LYS A 54 6.03 18.66 -3.78
CA LYS A 54 6.38 19.38 -5.01
C LYS A 54 7.60 20.26 -4.81
N ARG A 55 7.68 20.95 -3.68
CA ARG A 55 8.84 21.79 -3.33
C ARG A 55 10.09 20.95 -3.15
N LEU A 56 10.00 19.84 -2.42
CA LEU A 56 11.13 18.96 -2.14
C LEU A 56 11.71 18.36 -3.43
N LEU A 57 10.86 18.02 -4.40
CA LEU A 57 11.26 17.47 -5.70
C LEU A 57 11.57 18.58 -6.75
N ASN A 58 11.43 19.86 -6.39
CA ASN A 58 11.63 21.01 -7.30
C ASN A 58 10.74 20.95 -8.57
N ILE A 59 9.46 20.58 -8.40
CA ILE A 59 8.44 20.50 -9.47
C ILE A 59 7.15 21.25 -9.07
N PRO A 60 7.19 22.56 -8.81
CA PRO A 60 6.06 23.30 -8.22
C PRO A 60 4.77 23.20 -9.05
N ASP A 61 4.89 23.12 -10.37
CA ASP A 61 3.75 23.13 -11.30
C ASP A 61 3.23 21.72 -11.66
N ALA A 62 3.80 20.66 -11.08
CA ALA A 62 3.36 19.29 -11.34
C ALA A 62 1.90 19.08 -10.90
N ASP A 63 1.11 18.39 -11.71
CA ASP A 63 -0.15 17.83 -11.25
C ASP A 63 0.09 16.64 -10.29
N GLU A 64 -0.98 16.04 -9.79
CA GLU A 64 -0.87 14.95 -8.83
C GLU A 64 -0.31 13.67 -9.48
N VAL A 65 -0.65 13.39 -10.73
CA VAL A 65 -0.17 12.20 -11.46
C VAL A 65 1.35 12.28 -11.62
N LEU A 66 1.84 13.37 -12.17
CA LEU A 66 3.28 13.59 -12.35
C LEU A 66 4.03 13.59 -11.02
N LEU A 67 3.43 14.15 -9.95
CA LEU A 67 4.03 14.11 -8.61
C LEU A 67 4.21 12.67 -8.12
N MET A 68 3.17 11.81 -8.23
CA MET A 68 3.26 10.41 -7.79
C MET A 68 4.29 9.63 -8.61
N GLU A 69 4.35 9.83 -9.92
CA GLU A 69 5.39 9.23 -10.78
C GLU A 69 6.80 9.65 -10.38
N ARG A 70 7.01 10.93 -10.06
CA ARG A 70 8.32 11.45 -9.63
C ARG A 70 8.72 10.94 -8.26
N LEU A 71 7.77 10.80 -7.34
CA LEU A 71 8.01 10.19 -6.04
C LEU A 71 8.44 8.73 -6.20
N GLN A 72 7.71 7.96 -7.01
CA GLN A 72 8.05 6.57 -7.29
C GLN A 72 9.45 6.45 -7.90
N ALA A 73 9.76 7.22 -8.95
CA ALA A 73 11.07 7.24 -9.59
C ALA A 73 12.22 7.60 -8.63
N ALA A 74 11.98 8.51 -7.65
CA ALA A 74 12.99 8.86 -6.65
C ALA A 74 13.36 7.66 -5.77
N PHE A 75 12.37 6.85 -5.35
CA PHE A 75 12.62 5.64 -4.58
C PHE A 75 13.25 4.53 -5.42
N GLU A 76 12.78 4.32 -6.65
CA GLU A 76 13.34 3.32 -7.58
C GLU A 76 14.81 3.58 -7.91
N THR A 77 15.20 4.85 -8.05
CA THR A 77 16.60 5.24 -8.29
C THR A 77 17.53 4.78 -7.16
N GLU A 78 17.02 4.74 -5.94
CA GLU A 78 17.75 4.30 -4.74
C GLU A 78 17.55 2.80 -4.43
N GLY A 79 16.94 2.04 -5.35
CA GLY A 79 16.73 0.60 -5.22
C GLY A 79 15.56 0.19 -4.31
N TYR A 80 14.58 1.06 -4.13
CA TYR A 80 13.35 0.75 -3.41
C TYR A 80 12.16 0.71 -4.36
N HIS A 81 11.23 -0.18 -4.11
CA HIS A 81 9.91 -0.12 -4.70
C HIS A 81 9.01 0.78 -3.87
N ALA A 82 8.12 1.51 -4.52
CA ALA A 82 7.16 2.35 -3.81
C ALA A 82 5.80 2.39 -4.52
N LEU A 83 4.74 2.50 -3.73
CA LEU A 83 3.39 2.78 -4.18
C LEU A 83 2.89 4.03 -3.45
N PHE A 84 2.58 5.07 -4.21
CA PHE A 84 2.06 6.34 -3.70
C PHE A 84 0.59 6.51 -4.07
N GLY A 85 -0.05 7.47 -3.43
CA GLY A 85 -1.46 7.80 -3.64
C GLY A 85 -2.29 7.64 -2.38
N ARG A 86 -3.61 7.50 -2.57
CA ARG A 86 -4.58 7.36 -1.48
C ARG A 86 -4.91 5.90 -1.22
N THR A 87 -4.93 5.54 0.06
CA THR A 87 -5.39 4.24 0.55
C THR A 87 -6.50 4.49 1.57
N GLN A 88 -7.69 3.96 1.31
CA GLN A 88 -8.85 4.17 2.19
C GLN A 88 -9.12 5.66 2.48
N GLY A 89 -9.00 6.51 1.45
CA GLY A 89 -9.30 7.93 1.52
C GLY A 89 -8.14 8.84 1.95
N TYR A 90 -7.06 8.32 2.48
CA TYR A 90 -5.91 9.09 2.97
C TYR A 90 -4.65 8.82 2.16
N TYR A 91 -3.78 9.83 2.00
CA TYR A 91 -2.46 9.63 1.42
C TYR A 91 -1.58 8.78 2.34
N GLY A 92 -0.82 7.86 1.74
CA GLY A 92 0.12 7.07 2.51
C GLY A 92 0.94 6.14 1.61
N PRO A 93 2.27 6.27 1.61
CA PRO A 93 3.13 5.43 0.79
C PRO A 93 3.27 4.03 1.38
N TYR A 94 3.47 3.06 0.49
CA TYR A 94 4.09 1.78 0.81
C TYR A 94 5.47 1.79 0.20
N VAL A 95 6.51 1.47 0.97
CA VAL A 95 7.90 1.43 0.51
C VAL A 95 8.53 0.13 0.97
N TRP A 96 9.10 -0.63 0.03
CA TRP A 96 9.71 -1.93 0.30
C TRP A 96 10.96 -2.16 -0.56
N ARG A 97 11.79 -3.17 -0.21
CA ARG A 97 13.07 -3.44 -0.88
C ARG A 97 12.93 -4.38 -2.05
N ASP A 98 12.25 -5.52 -1.87
CA ASP A 98 12.23 -6.60 -2.84
C ASP A 98 10.81 -7.05 -3.17
N THR A 99 10.61 -7.45 -4.42
CA THR A 99 9.39 -8.09 -4.90
C THR A 99 9.75 -9.45 -5.48
N VAL A 100 9.22 -10.53 -4.87
CA VAL A 100 9.45 -11.89 -5.31
C VAL A 100 8.18 -12.45 -5.94
N PRO A 101 8.09 -12.51 -7.28
CA PRO A 101 6.97 -13.14 -7.94
C PRO A 101 6.98 -14.66 -7.70
N THR A 102 5.87 -15.18 -7.20
CA THR A 102 5.68 -16.60 -6.92
C THR A 102 4.41 -17.09 -7.58
N VAL A 103 4.49 -18.19 -8.32
CA VAL A 103 3.34 -18.76 -9.01
C VAL A 103 2.70 -19.84 -8.13
N TYR A 104 1.42 -19.69 -7.86
CA TYR A 104 0.60 -20.66 -7.15
C TYR A 104 -0.42 -21.30 -8.09
N ARG A 105 -0.52 -22.61 -8.04
CA ARG A 105 -1.57 -23.35 -8.73
C ARG A 105 -2.80 -23.45 -7.84
N VAL A 106 -3.89 -22.81 -8.27
CA VAL A 106 -5.13 -22.69 -7.50
C VAL A 106 -6.23 -23.55 -8.11
N GLU A 107 -6.82 -24.42 -7.31
CA GLU A 107 -8.00 -25.19 -7.68
C GLU A 107 -9.26 -24.40 -7.36
N LEU A 108 -10.04 -24.11 -8.39
CA LEU A 108 -11.31 -23.40 -8.35
C LEU A 108 -12.44 -24.32 -8.80
N PRO A 109 -13.73 -24.00 -8.51
CA PRO A 109 -14.86 -24.85 -8.93
C PRO A 109 -14.93 -25.10 -10.44
N ASP A 110 -14.46 -24.15 -11.25
CA ASP A 110 -14.48 -24.20 -12.71
C ASP A 110 -13.17 -24.73 -13.35
N GLY A 111 -12.22 -25.18 -12.53
CA GLY A 111 -10.93 -25.73 -12.99
C GLY A 111 -9.73 -25.17 -12.24
N THR A 112 -8.53 -25.44 -12.75
CA THR A 112 -7.28 -25.02 -12.13
C THR A 112 -6.71 -23.79 -12.88
N ALA A 113 -6.23 -22.82 -12.16
CA ALA A 113 -5.55 -21.65 -12.72
C ALA A 113 -4.20 -21.38 -12.02
N ASP A 114 -3.21 -20.93 -12.79
CA ASP A 114 -1.95 -20.45 -12.22
C ASP A 114 -2.09 -18.98 -11.87
N TYR A 115 -1.69 -18.63 -10.66
CA TYR A 115 -1.81 -17.30 -10.10
C TYR A 115 -0.47 -16.74 -9.67
N THR A 116 -0.12 -15.56 -10.15
CA THR A 116 1.09 -14.88 -9.71
C THR A 116 0.80 -14.02 -8.48
N VAL A 117 1.54 -14.28 -7.42
CA VAL A 117 1.56 -13.48 -6.21
C VAL A 117 2.92 -12.82 -6.08
N ASN A 118 2.95 -11.50 -6.00
CA ASN A 118 4.13 -10.75 -5.65
C ASN A 118 4.28 -10.72 -4.13
N ILE A 119 5.29 -11.37 -3.61
CA ILE A 119 5.63 -11.30 -2.18
C ILE A 119 6.53 -10.08 -1.99
N LEU A 120 6.02 -9.08 -1.29
CA LEU A 120 6.70 -7.80 -1.03
C LEU A 120 7.47 -7.90 0.27
N LYS A 121 8.80 -7.70 0.20
CA LYS A 121 9.74 -7.95 1.30
C LYS A 121 10.50 -6.70 1.72
N GLY A 122 10.92 -6.68 2.99
CA GLY A 122 11.77 -5.62 3.50
C GLY A 122 11.09 -4.26 3.53
N PHE A 123 9.87 -4.20 4.06
CA PHE A 123 9.14 -2.94 4.17
C PHE A 123 9.87 -1.93 5.04
N VAL A 124 10.05 -0.74 4.49
CA VAL A 124 10.53 0.46 5.18
C VAL A 124 9.36 1.24 5.75
N PHE A 125 8.27 1.35 4.98
CA PHE A 125 7.10 2.15 5.35
C PHE A 125 5.81 1.48 4.84
N ARG A 126 4.79 1.36 5.70
CA ARG A 126 3.54 0.65 5.39
C ARG A 126 2.31 1.55 5.59
N SER A 127 2.32 2.75 5.00
CA SER A 127 1.21 3.69 4.98
C SER A 127 0.78 4.21 6.37
N TRP A 128 -0.31 4.97 6.39
CA TRP A 128 -0.80 5.70 7.57
C TRP A 128 -1.31 4.78 8.69
N MET A 129 -2.01 3.69 8.35
CA MET A 129 -2.60 2.79 9.35
C MET A 129 -1.53 2.10 10.20
N ASP A 130 -0.50 1.56 9.56
CA ASP A 130 0.64 0.94 10.24
C ASP A 130 1.39 1.96 11.11
N TYR A 131 1.60 3.17 10.58
CA TYR A 131 2.28 4.24 11.29
C TYR A 131 1.55 4.67 12.57
N LEU A 132 0.24 4.95 12.48
CA LEU A 132 -0.59 5.39 13.59
C LEU A 132 -0.81 4.31 14.65
N THR A 133 -0.81 3.05 14.26
CA THR A 133 -1.03 1.92 15.15
C THR A 133 0.26 1.27 15.65
N PHE A 134 1.42 1.83 15.31
CA PHE A 134 2.73 1.31 15.67
C PHE A 134 2.93 -0.15 15.22
N GLY A 135 2.51 -0.45 14.00
CA GLY A 135 2.65 -1.77 13.40
C GLY A 135 1.58 -2.79 13.79
N ARG A 136 0.57 -2.42 14.58
CA ARG A 136 -0.49 -3.36 15.01
C ARG A 136 -1.50 -3.66 13.93
N TYR A 137 -1.77 -2.68 13.07
CA TYR A 137 -2.72 -2.80 11.96
C TYR A 137 -2.09 -2.25 10.69
N GLY A 138 -2.41 -2.85 9.57
CA GLY A 138 -1.94 -2.44 8.26
C GLY A 138 -2.56 -3.31 7.17
N THR A 139 -2.32 -2.97 5.91
CA THR A 139 -2.74 -3.77 4.78
C THR A 139 -1.89 -5.04 4.69
N GLY A 140 -2.54 -6.19 4.56
CA GLY A 140 -1.85 -7.46 4.32
C GLY A 140 -1.48 -7.68 2.85
N GLY A 141 -2.17 -6.98 1.94
CA GLY A 141 -1.96 -7.08 0.50
C GLY A 141 -3.03 -6.33 -0.28
N TRP A 142 -2.90 -6.33 -1.59
CA TRP A 142 -3.89 -5.77 -2.52
C TRP A 142 -3.81 -6.44 -3.90
N ALA A 143 -4.91 -6.46 -4.63
CA ALA A 143 -4.94 -6.88 -6.02
C ALA A 143 -4.64 -5.69 -6.95
N SER A 144 -3.82 -5.91 -7.96
CA SER A 144 -3.61 -4.96 -9.06
C SER A 144 -4.69 -5.11 -10.13
N PRO A 145 -4.93 -4.09 -10.98
CA PRO A 145 -5.95 -4.17 -12.04
C PRO A 145 -5.74 -5.31 -13.04
N ASP A 146 -4.52 -5.79 -13.21
CA ASP A 146 -4.17 -6.95 -14.06
C ASP A 146 -4.46 -8.29 -13.39
N GLY A 147 -4.93 -8.30 -12.15
CA GLY A 147 -5.22 -9.49 -11.36
C GLY A 147 -4.03 -10.04 -10.56
N THR A 148 -2.87 -9.40 -10.61
CA THR A 148 -1.73 -9.77 -9.76
C THR A 148 -2.02 -9.43 -8.30
N ILE A 149 -1.75 -10.38 -7.41
CA ILE A 149 -1.90 -10.17 -5.96
C ILE A 149 -0.56 -9.74 -5.38
N ASN A 150 -0.56 -8.64 -4.63
CA ASN A 150 0.61 -8.15 -3.91
C ASN A 150 0.42 -8.44 -2.43
N CYS A 151 1.28 -9.24 -1.83
CA CYS A 151 1.22 -9.66 -0.43
C CYS A 151 2.39 -9.11 0.38
N VAL A 152 2.08 -8.52 1.51
CA VAL A 152 3.08 -8.13 2.51
C VAL A 152 3.60 -9.40 3.20
N GLU A 153 4.91 -9.67 3.10
CA GLU A 153 5.52 -10.89 3.63
C GLU A 153 5.15 -11.17 5.09
N GLN A 154 5.21 -10.15 5.95
CA GLN A 154 4.94 -10.31 7.38
C GLN A 154 3.46 -10.51 7.73
N ALA A 155 2.55 -10.33 6.77
CA ALA A 155 1.11 -10.42 7.02
C ALA A 155 0.57 -11.86 6.93
N TYR A 156 1.31 -12.76 6.28
CA TYR A 156 0.87 -14.11 6.00
C TYR A 156 1.94 -15.16 6.29
N ASP A 157 1.48 -16.28 6.82
CA ASP A 157 2.13 -17.55 6.64
C ASP A 157 1.61 -18.13 5.31
N PHE A 158 2.48 -18.23 4.32
CA PHE A 158 2.13 -18.62 2.94
C PHE A 158 1.74 -20.10 2.79
N GLU A 159 1.91 -20.92 3.82
CA GLU A 159 1.43 -22.29 3.90
C GLU A 159 0.08 -22.41 4.64
N SER A 160 -0.39 -21.32 5.24
CA SER A 160 -1.61 -21.32 6.04
C SER A 160 -2.89 -21.36 5.20
N GLU A 161 -3.95 -21.94 5.75
CA GLU A 161 -5.30 -21.90 5.17
C GLU A 161 -5.78 -20.46 4.97
N ARG A 162 -5.41 -19.55 5.87
CA ARG A 162 -5.71 -18.12 5.74
C ARG A 162 -5.15 -17.52 4.46
N PHE A 163 -3.94 -17.91 4.06
CA PHE A 163 -3.34 -17.43 2.81
C PHE A 163 -3.92 -18.21 1.62
N LEU A 164 -3.86 -19.54 1.65
CA LEU A 164 -4.17 -20.39 0.50
C LEU A 164 -5.66 -20.37 0.12
N VAL A 165 -6.56 -20.27 1.10
CA VAL A 165 -8.01 -20.28 0.89
C VAL A 165 -8.58 -18.87 1.01
N SER A 166 -8.44 -18.23 2.18
CA SER A 166 -9.13 -16.96 2.45
C SER A 166 -8.59 -15.77 1.66
N LEU A 167 -7.37 -15.85 1.12
CA LEU A 167 -6.83 -14.81 0.23
C LEU A 167 -6.71 -15.34 -1.19
N LEU A 168 -5.83 -16.32 -1.43
CA LEU A 168 -5.43 -16.71 -2.77
C LEU A 168 -6.58 -17.26 -3.61
N LYS A 169 -7.39 -18.18 -3.07
CA LYS A 169 -8.58 -18.67 -3.77
C LYS A 169 -9.63 -17.58 -3.99
N HIS A 170 -9.84 -16.74 -3.00
CA HIS A 170 -10.77 -15.62 -3.07
C HIS A 170 -10.43 -14.68 -4.21
N GLU A 171 -9.18 -14.21 -4.29
CA GLU A 171 -8.71 -13.29 -5.33
C GLU A 171 -8.64 -13.98 -6.72
N ALA A 172 -8.29 -15.26 -6.73
CA ALA A 172 -8.31 -16.06 -7.94
C ALA A 172 -9.73 -16.17 -8.51
N GLN A 173 -10.74 -16.39 -7.67
CA GLN A 173 -12.14 -16.44 -8.09
C GLN A 173 -12.59 -15.09 -8.67
N HIS A 174 -12.21 -13.97 -8.06
CA HIS A 174 -12.49 -12.63 -8.61
C HIS A 174 -11.99 -12.49 -10.05
N THR A 175 -10.74 -12.87 -10.30
CA THR A 175 -10.16 -12.75 -11.65
C THR A 175 -10.87 -13.62 -12.68
N VAL A 176 -11.26 -14.84 -12.30
CA VAL A 176 -12.02 -15.74 -13.19
C VAL A 176 -13.40 -15.15 -13.46
N ASP A 177 -14.08 -14.68 -12.42
CA ASP A 177 -15.44 -14.13 -12.56
C ASP A 177 -15.49 -12.84 -13.36
N MET A 178 -14.54 -11.93 -13.18
CA MET A 178 -14.45 -10.70 -13.99
C MET A 178 -14.26 -10.99 -15.48
N LYS A 179 -13.48 -12.02 -15.82
CA LYS A 179 -13.31 -12.45 -17.22
C LYS A 179 -14.57 -13.13 -17.79
N ARG A 180 -15.26 -13.93 -16.97
CA ARG A 180 -16.41 -14.72 -17.39
C ARG A 180 -17.72 -13.91 -17.45
N PHE A 181 -17.87 -12.94 -16.57
CA PHE A 181 -19.06 -12.13 -16.40
C PHE A 181 -18.74 -10.64 -16.51
N PRO A 182 -18.50 -10.11 -17.72
CA PRO A 182 -18.29 -8.67 -17.91
C PRO A 182 -19.51 -7.90 -17.39
N GLY A 183 -19.31 -7.07 -16.37
CA GLY A 183 -20.38 -6.30 -15.73
C GLY A 183 -20.92 -6.91 -14.44
N ILE A 184 -20.30 -7.97 -13.91
CA ILE A 184 -20.60 -8.47 -12.56
C ILE A 184 -20.45 -7.36 -11.52
N THR A 185 -21.39 -7.27 -10.60
CA THR A 185 -21.37 -6.25 -9.54
C THR A 185 -20.35 -6.61 -8.45
N PRO A 186 -19.79 -5.62 -7.72
CA PRO A 186 -18.89 -5.91 -6.60
C PRO A 186 -19.49 -6.86 -5.55
N ALA A 187 -20.79 -6.73 -5.28
CA ALA A 187 -21.50 -7.58 -4.31
C ALA A 187 -21.57 -9.06 -4.77
N GLU A 188 -21.84 -9.27 -6.05
CA GLU A 188 -21.86 -10.63 -6.65
C GLU A 188 -20.45 -11.23 -6.70
N LEU A 189 -19.42 -10.42 -7.01
CA LEU A 189 -18.04 -10.82 -6.98
C LEU A 189 -17.63 -11.34 -5.59
N GLU A 190 -17.88 -10.55 -4.57
CA GLU A 190 -17.61 -10.91 -3.16
C GLU A 190 -18.40 -12.16 -2.71
N TYR A 191 -19.66 -12.26 -3.11
CA TYR A 191 -20.49 -13.43 -2.78
C TYR A 191 -19.90 -14.71 -3.38
N ARG A 192 -19.51 -14.68 -4.67
CA ARG A 192 -18.96 -15.83 -5.36
C ARG A 192 -17.59 -16.24 -4.82
N ALA A 193 -16.73 -15.28 -4.53
CA ALA A 193 -15.41 -15.51 -3.96
C ALA A 193 -15.46 -16.12 -2.54
N LYS A 194 -16.53 -15.89 -1.78
CA LYS A 194 -16.74 -16.51 -0.46
C LYS A 194 -17.27 -17.94 -0.51
N LEU A 195 -17.65 -18.44 -1.68
CA LEU A 195 -18.16 -19.82 -1.86
C LEU A 195 -17.07 -20.84 -2.23
N VAL A 196 -15.81 -20.40 -2.38
CA VAL A 196 -14.70 -21.25 -2.86
C VAL A 196 -13.66 -21.59 -1.80
#